data_77005a617d3cb976537797ab0724fc8d
#
_entry.id   77005a617d3cb976537797ab0724fc8d
#
_cell.length_a   1.000
_cell.length_b   1.000
_cell.length_c   1.000
_cell.angle_alpha   90.00
_cell.angle_beta   90.00
_cell.angle_gamma   90.00
#
_symmetry.space_group_name_H-M   'P 1'
#
loop_
_entity.id
_entity.type
_entity.pdbx_description
1 polymer ?
#
loop_
_entity_poly.entity_id
_entity_poly.type
_entity_poly.pdbx_seq_one_letter_code
_entity_poly.pdbx_strand_id
1 'polypeptide(L)'
;MIIGIGSDLIDVRRIERTIERHGDRFLQRVFTPLERAKADRRANRVETYAKRFAAKEACSKALGTGLRKGVFWRDMGVVNLPSGAPTMKLTGGALKRLQAITPEGYEAKIDLTITDEGPLAQAFVLISAVKAAG
;
A
#
# COMPACT_ATOMS: atom_id res chain seq x y z
N MET A 1 -11.00 11.34 13.69
CA MET A 1 -11.75 10.07 13.82
C MET A 1 -11.18 9.03 12.87
N ILE A 2 -11.24 7.78 13.25
CA ILE A 2 -10.78 6.68 12.40
C ILE A 2 -11.87 6.35 11.39
N ILE A 3 -11.52 6.31 10.11
CA ILE A 3 -12.47 5.99 9.03
C ILE A 3 -12.12 4.73 8.25
N GLY A 4 -10.96 4.14 8.52
CA GLY A 4 -10.57 2.88 7.90
C GLY A 4 -9.39 2.25 8.61
N ILE A 5 -9.37 0.92 8.60
CA ILE A 5 -8.29 0.13 9.17
C ILE A 5 -8.12 -1.13 8.32
N GLY A 6 -6.89 -1.49 8.06
CA GLY A 6 -6.58 -2.70 7.30
C GLY A 6 -5.25 -3.27 7.69
N SER A 7 -5.14 -4.58 7.60
CA SER A 7 -3.86 -5.25 7.78
C SER A 7 -3.76 -6.40 6.78
N ASP A 8 -2.53 -6.76 6.46
CA ASP A 8 -2.25 -7.89 5.59
C ASP A 8 -0.96 -8.56 6.02
N LEU A 9 -1.00 -9.87 6.05
CA LEU A 9 0.14 -10.72 6.38
C LEU A 9 0.48 -11.54 5.14
N ILE A 10 1.74 -11.52 4.73
CA ILE A 10 2.18 -12.23 3.53
C ILE A 10 3.43 -13.05 3.81
N ASP A 11 3.50 -14.21 3.18
CA ASP A 11 4.73 -15.02 3.12
C ASP A 11 5.55 -14.54 1.93
N VAL A 12 6.76 -14.06 2.20
CA VAL A 12 7.68 -13.54 1.19
C VAL A 12 7.93 -14.57 0.08
N ARG A 13 7.96 -15.86 0.42
CA ARG A 13 8.18 -16.94 -0.54
C ARG A 13 7.07 -17.02 -1.58
N ARG A 14 5.85 -16.63 -1.22
CA ARG A 14 4.72 -16.56 -2.16
C ARG A 14 4.99 -15.50 -3.24
N ILE A 15 5.50 -14.34 -2.84
CA ILE A 15 5.86 -13.27 -3.78
C ILE A 15 7.03 -13.70 -4.67
N GLU A 16 8.03 -14.35 -4.09
CA GLU A 16 9.15 -14.89 -4.85
C GLU A 16 8.67 -15.83 -5.96
N ARG A 17 7.80 -16.79 -5.64
CA ARG A 17 7.22 -17.72 -6.63
C ARG A 17 6.40 -16.99 -7.69
N THR A 18 5.66 -15.96 -7.29
CA THR A 18 4.85 -15.18 -8.24
C THR A 18 5.73 -14.40 -9.22
N ILE A 19 6.82 -13.81 -8.73
CA ILE A 19 7.79 -13.11 -9.59
C ILE A 19 8.47 -14.08 -10.53
N GLU A 20 8.89 -15.25 -10.05
CA GLU A 20 9.51 -16.29 -10.88
C GLU A 20 8.57 -16.76 -11.99
N ARG A 21 7.28 -16.90 -11.68
CA ARG A 21 6.28 -17.42 -12.59
C ARG A 21 5.81 -16.40 -13.64
N HIS A 22 5.61 -15.14 -13.22
CA HIS A 22 4.97 -14.12 -14.05
C HIS A 22 5.87 -12.94 -14.39
N GLY A 23 6.99 -12.78 -13.68
CA GLY A 23 7.99 -11.75 -13.97
C GLY A 23 7.41 -10.34 -14.05
N ASP A 24 7.81 -9.62 -15.10
CA ASP A 24 7.41 -8.22 -15.31
C ASP A 24 5.90 -8.00 -15.39
N ARG A 25 5.16 -8.98 -15.86
CA ARG A 25 3.70 -8.89 -15.92
C ARG A 25 3.09 -8.61 -14.55
N PHE A 26 3.53 -9.38 -13.54
CA PHE A 26 3.08 -9.19 -12.17
C PHE A 26 3.55 -7.84 -11.62
N LEU A 27 4.83 -7.53 -11.81
CA LEU A 27 5.42 -6.31 -11.27
C LEU A 27 4.77 -5.05 -11.85
N GLN A 28 4.52 -5.03 -13.17
CA GLN A 28 3.85 -3.90 -13.82
C GLN A 28 2.41 -3.72 -13.37
N ARG A 29 1.73 -4.82 -13.11
CA ARG A 29 0.32 -4.79 -12.71
C ARG A 29 0.13 -4.24 -11.30
N VAL A 30 1.06 -4.53 -10.41
CA VAL A 30 0.91 -4.25 -8.97
C VAL A 30 1.66 -3.00 -8.54
N PHE A 31 2.87 -2.79 -9.06
CA PHE A 31 3.77 -1.77 -8.55
C PHE A 31 3.94 -0.59 -9.50
N THR A 32 4.11 0.60 -8.92
CA THR A 32 4.41 1.80 -9.71
C THR A 32 5.85 1.74 -10.23
N PRO A 33 6.18 2.51 -11.30
CA PRO A 33 7.57 2.59 -11.76
C PRO A 33 8.56 3.01 -10.68
N LEU A 34 8.17 3.93 -9.80
CA LEU A 34 9.01 4.37 -8.69
C LEU A 34 9.28 3.23 -7.69
N GLU A 35 8.24 2.48 -7.34
CA GLU A 35 8.38 1.32 -6.44
C GLU A 35 9.31 0.27 -7.04
N ARG A 36 9.17 0.00 -8.33
CA ARG A 36 10.00 -0.97 -9.03
C ARG A 36 11.47 -0.52 -9.07
N ALA A 37 11.71 0.74 -9.39
CA ALA A 37 13.06 1.27 -9.44
C ALA A 37 13.77 1.16 -8.09
N LYS A 38 13.05 1.45 -7.00
CA LYS A 38 13.61 1.35 -5.65
C LYS A 38 13.88 -0.09 -5.23
N ALA A 39 12.92 -0.99 -5.47
CA ALA A 39 13.05 -2.40 -5.08
C ALA A 39 14.16 -3.09 -5.85
N ASP A 40 14.26 -2.83 -7.15
CA ASP A 40 15.25 -3.49 -8.02
C ASP A 40 16.69 -3.11 -7.68
N ARG A 41 16.90 -1.99 -7.00
CA ARG A 41 18.25 -1.58 -6.55
C ARG A 41 18.70 -2.26 -5.26
N ARG A 42 17.79 -2.92 -4.53
CA ARG A 42 18.09 -3.50 -3.23
C ARG A 42 18.53 -4.94 -3.34
N ALA A 43 19.46 -5.35 -2.49
CA ALA A 43 19.87 -6.74 -2.39
C ALA A 43 18.70 -7.64 -1.96
N ASN A 44 17.83 -7.12 -1.09
CA ASN A 44 16.63 -7.81 -0.61
C ASN A 44 15.39 -7.45 -1.47
N ARG A 45 15.55 -7.57 -2.78
CA ARG A 45 14.54 -7.19 -3.77
C ARG A 45 13.17 -7.81 -3.52
N VAL A 46 13.13 -9.13 -3.31
CA VAL A 46 11.88 -9.88 -3.13
C VAL A 46 11.16 -9.45 -1.86
N GLU A 47 11.89 -9.32 -0.76
CA GLU A 47 11.34 -8.87 0.53
C GLU A 47 10.76 -7.45 0.40
N THR A 48 11.43 -6.59 -0.35
CA THR A 48 10.96 -5.22 -0.59
C THR A 48 9.63 -5.24 -1.35
N TYR A 49 9.52 -6.04 -2.41
CA TYR A 49 8.25 -6.19 -3.13
C TYR A 49 7.15 -6.77 -2.24
N ALA A 50 7.48 -7.79 -1.43
CA ALA A 50 6.51 -8.41 -0.55
C ALA A 50 5.94 -7.42 0.47
N LYS A 51 6.79 -6.59 1.07
CA LYS A 51 6.37 -5.56 2.03
C LYS A 51 5.45 -4.53 1.38
N ARG A 52 5.78 -4.08 0.18
CA ARG A 52 4.94 -3.13 -0.55
C ARG A 52 3.63 -3.75 -0.99
N PHE A 53 3.65 -5.02 -1.38
CA PHE A 53 2.43 -5.76 -1.71
C PHE A 53 1.49 -5.82 -0.50
N ALA A 54 2.02 -6.19 0.67
CA ALA A 54 1.24 -6.23 1.92
C ALA A 54 0.65 -4.86 2.25
N ALA A 55 1.42 -3.78 2.04
CA ALA A 55 0.94 -2.42 2.29
C ALA A 55 -0.25 -2.06 1.38
N LYS A 56 -0.19 -2.42 0.10
CA LYS A 56 -1.28 -2.17 -0.85
C LYS A 56 -2.55 -2.95 -0.48
N GLU A 57 -2.39 -4.22 -0.12
CA GLU A 57 -3.50 -5.05 0.32
C GLU A 57 -4.13 -4.49 1.59
N ALA A 58 -3.31 -4.12 2.57
CA ALA A 58 -3.80 -3.49 3.80
C ALA A 58 -4.53 -2.18 3.52
N CYS A 59 -4.00 -1.36 2.61
CA CYS A 59 -4.62 -0.10 2.22
C CYS A 59 -5.99 -0.34 1.57
N SER A 60 -6.10 -1.31 0.68
CA SER A 60 -7.37 -1.65 0.03
C SER A 60 -8.43 -2.09 1.03
N LYS A 61 -8.03 -2.82 2.06
CA LYS A 61 -8.91 -3.22 3.16
C LYS A 61 -9.34 -2.01 4.00
N ALA A 62 -8.41 -1.10 4.27
CA ALA A 62 -8.71 0.14 5.00
C ALA A 62 -9.70 1.03 4.23
N LEU A 63 -9.64 1.03 2.90
CA LEU A 63 -10.60 1.73 2.05
C LEU A 63 -11.98 1.06 2.03
N GLY A 64 -12.08 -0.18 2.53
CA GLY A 64 -13.31 -0.93 2.63
C GLY A 64 -13.76 -1.62 1.34
N THR A 65 -12.98 -1.50 0.27
CA THR A 65 -13.34 -2.06 -1.03
C THR A 65 -12.56 -3.32 -1.39
N GLY A 66 -11.37 -3.51 -0.78
CA GLY A 66 -10.41 -4.41 -1.37
C GLY A 66 -10.04 -3.91 -2.77
N LEU A 67 -9.70 -4.82 -3.67
CA LEU A 67 -9.33 -4.48 -5.06
C LEU A 67 -10.55 -4.50 -5.98
N ARG A 68 -11.62 -3.87 -5.52
CA ARG A 68 -12.90 -3.77 -6.26
C ARG A 68 -13.30 -2.31 -6.39
N LYS A 69 -14.35 -2.04 -7.15
CA LYS A 69 -14.96 -0.71 -7.29
C LYS A 69 -13.97 0.34 -7.79
N GLY A 70 -13.11 -0.05 -8.72
CA GLY A 70 -12.13 0.87 -9.32
C GLY A 70 -10.88 1.12 -8.49
N VAL A 71 -10.66 0.35 -7.43
CA VAL A 71 -9.44 0.43 -6.62
C VAL A 71 -8.44 -0.59 -7.13
N PHE A 72 -7.30 -0.12 -7.63
CA PHE A 72 -6.25 -0.97 -8.21
C PHE A 72 -4.94 -0.80 -7.44
N TRP A 73 -4.10 -1.85 -7.44
CA TRP A 73 -2.80 -1.84 -6.76
C TRP A 73 -1.94 -0.62 -7.11
N ARG A 74 -1.86 -0.26 -8.40
CA ARG A 74 -0.99 0.84 -8.84
C ARG A 74 -1.46 2.21 -8.37
N ASP A 75 -2.71 2.32 -7.94
CA ASP A 75 -3.27 3.56 -7.41
C ASP A 75 -2.91 3.77 -5.93
N MET A 76 -2.27 2.80 -5.31
CA MET A 76 -1.88 2.82 -3.91
C MET A 76 -0.36 2.72 -3.80
N GLY A 77 0.34 3.79 -4.14
CA GLY A 77 1.80 3.82 -4.12
C GLY A 77 2.38 3.92 -2.72
N VAL A 78 3.38 3.10 -2.43
CA VAL A 78 4.16 3.22 -1.18
C VAL A 78 5.30 4.18 -1.42
N VAL A 79 5.35 5.24 -0.64
CA VAL A 79 6.38 6.27 -0.72
C VAL A 79 6.96 6.53 0.68
N ASN A 80 8.09 7.20 0.73
CA ASN A 80 8.71 7.55 2.01
C ASN A 80 8.57 9.05 2.28
N LEU A 81 8.23 9.36 3.52
CA LEU A 81 8.27 10.73 4.03
C LEU A 81 9.73 11.20 4.15
N PRO A 82 9.99 12.52 4.27
CA PRO A 82 11.35 13.02 4.52
C PRO A 82 12.03 12.38 5.73
N SER A 83 11.26 11.95 6.72
CA SER A 83 11.76 11.23 7.90
C SER A 83 12.25 9.83 7.59
N GLY A 84 11.95 9.29 6.40
CA GLY A 84 12.21 7.92 6.02
C GLY A 84 11.05 6.97 6.32
N ALA A 85 10.04 7.39 7.08
CA ALA A 85 8.89 6.56 7.39
C ALA A 85 8.05 6.32 6.12
N PRO A 86 7.51 5.10 5.94
CA PRO A 86 6.66 4.82 4.80
C PRO A 86 5.28 5.45 4.94
N THR A 87 4.70 5.80 3.82
CA THR A 87 3.30 6.25 3.74
C THR A 87 2.72 5.83 2.40
N MET A 88 1.42 6.07 2.22
CA MET A 88 0.72 5.75 0.98
C MET A 88 0.39 7.02 0.23
N LYS A 89 0.61 7.00 -1.08
CA LYS A 89 0.13 8.04 -2.00
C LYS A 89 -0.94 7.44 -2.89
N LEU A 90 -2.17 7.90 -2.75
CA LEU A 90 -3.29 7.39 -3.52
C LEU A 90 -3.54 8.25 -4.76
N THR A 91 -3.89 7.58 -5.84
CA THR A 91 -4.26 8.19 -7.12
C THR A 91 -5.49 7.47 -7.67
N GLY A 92 -6.02 7.97 -8.79
CA GLY A 92 -7.10 7.29 -9.52
C GLY A 92 -8.28 6.87 -8.65
N GLY A 93 -8.74 5.65 -8.84
CA GLY A 93 -9.92 5.12 -8.14
C GLY A 93 -9.71 4.98 -6.63
N ALA A 94 -8.49 4.70 -6.18
CA ALA A 94 -8.20 4.64 -4.74
C ALA A 94 -8.34 6.03 -4.09
N LEU A 95 -7.87 7.08 -4.76
CA LEU A 95 -8.05 8.46 -4.28
C LEU A 95 -9.52 8.85 -4.25
N LYS A 96 -10.28 8.50 -5.28
CA LYS A 96 -11.73 8.77 -5.31
C LYS A 96 -12.44 8.08 -4.16
N ARG A 97 -12.07 6.84 -3.87
CA ARG A 97 -12.65 6.11 -2.74
C ARG A 97 -12.29 6.77 -1.42
N LEU A 98 -11.04 7.18 -1.25
CA LEU A 98 -10.61 7.89 -0.04
C LEU A 98 -11.43 9.17 0.16
N GLN A 99 -11.62 9.95 -0.89
CA GLN A 99 -12.43 11.16 -0.85
C GLN A 99 -13.89 10.85 -0.48
N ALA A 100 -14.44 9.76 -1.03
CA ALA A 100 -15.82 9.37 -0.77
C ALA A 100 -16.08 8.99 0.70
N ILE A 101 -15.08 8.40 1.37
CA ILE A 101 -15.22 8.00 2.79
C ILE A 101 -14.77 9.10 3.76
N THR A 102 -14.17 10.17 3.27
CA THR A 102 -13.74 11.29 4.11
C THR A 102 -14.91 12.26 4.29
N PRO A 103 -15.32 12.54 5.54
CA PRO A 103 -16.44 13.45 5.76
C PRO A 103 -16.13 14.87 5.27
N GLU A 104 -17.16 15.58 4.88
CA GLU A 104 -17.04 16.98 4.47
C GLU A 104 -16.43 17.81 5.61
N GLY A 105 -15.49 18.69 5.27
CA GLY A 105 -14.78 19.51 6.24
C GLY A 105 -13.60 18.81 6.91
N TYR A 106 -13.29 17.58 6.49
CA TYR A 106 -12.16 16.82 7.03
C TYR A 106 -11.15 16.51 5.94
N GLU A 107 -9.94 16.22 6.37
CA GLU A 107 -8.86 15.74 5.51
C GLU A 107 -8.47 14.33 5.94
N ALA A 108 -8.21 13.47 4.97
CA ALA A 108 -7.77 12.12 5.26
C ALA A 108 -6.26 12.10 5.57
N LYS A 109 -5.90 11.31 6.57
CA LYS A 109 -4.53 11.03 6.94
C LYS A 109 -4.33 9.52 6.92
N ILE A 110 -3.28 9.06 6.24
CA ILE A 110 -2.96 7.64 6.17
C ILE A 110 -1.67 7.37 6.93
N ASP A 111 -1.76 6.46 7.88
CA ASP A 111 -0.60 5.96 8.61
C ASP A 111 -0.35 4.52 8.20
N LEU A 112 0.91 4.19 7.96
CA LEU A 112 1.35 2.88 7.51
C LEU A 112 2.51 2.41 8.37
N THR A 113 2.44 1.18 8.83
CA THR A 113 3.58 0.52 9.43
C THR A 113 3.77 -0.85 8.81
N ILE A 114 5.01 -1.25 8.64
CA ILE A 114 5.38 -2.54 8.03
C ILE A 114 6.38 -3.22 8.95
N THR A 115 6.10 -4.49 9.23
CA THR A 115 6.94 -5.33 10.10
C THR A 115 7.25 -6.62 9.37
N ASP A 116 8.44 -7.15 9.55
CA ASP A 116 8.80 -8.47 9.02
C ASP A 116 9.50 -9.31 10.06
N GLU A 117 9.32 -10.62 9.96
CA GLU A 117 10.00 -11.60 10.79
C GLU A 117 10.06 -12.93 10.06
N GLY A 118 11.29 -13.41 9.85
CA GLY A 118 11.53 -14.63 9.07
C GLY A 118 10.98 -14.46 7.65
N PRO A 119 10.18 -15.44 7.17
CA PRO A 119 9.61 -15.35 5.84
C PRO A 119 8.33 -14.51 5.78
N LEU A 120 7.90 -13.91 6.89
CA LEU A 120 6.63 -13.19 6.95
C LEU A 120 6.83 -11.68 6.93
N ALA A 121 5.94 -10.97 6.25
CA ALA A 121 5.85 -9.53 6.29
C ALA A 121 4.41 -9.13 6.57
N GLN A 122 4.21 -8.11 7.38
CA GLN A 122 2.90 -7.60 7.74
C GLN A 122 2.85 -6.09 7.56
N ALA A 123 1.77 -5.61 6.98
CA ALA A 123 1.48 -4.19 6.89
C ALA A 123 0.20 -3.88 7.64
N PHE A 124 0.16 -2.69 8.22
CA PHE A 124 -0.99 -2.17 8.93
C PHE A 124 -1.25 -0.75 8.44
N VAL A 125 -2.48 -0.47 8.00
CA VAL A 125 -2.90 0.84 7.51
C VAL A 125 -4.03 1.38 8.37
N LEU A 126 -3.89 2.61 8.80
CA LEU A 126 -4.91 3.34 9.53
C LEU A 126 -5.25 4.60 8.74
N ILE A 127 -6.52 4.79 8.46
CA ILE A 127 -7.00 6.01 7.81
C ILE A 127 -7.81 6.81 8.83
N SER A 128 -7.39 8.05 9.05
CA SER A 128 -8.06 8.96 9.97
C SER A 128 -8.59 10.15 9.18
N ALA A 129 -9.70 10.71 9.65
CA ALA A 129 -10.18 11.99 9.18
C ALA A 129 -9.87 13.03 10.26
N VAL A 130 -9.14 14.07 9.88
CA VAL A 130 -8.81 15.18 10.76
C VAL A 130 -9.48 16.44 10.24
N LYS A 131 -9.91 17.29 11.16
CA LYS A 131 -10.63 18.50 10.77
C LYS A 131 -9.74 19.37 9.90
N ALA A 132 -10.24 19.79 8.73
CA ALA A 132 -9.49 20.62 7.83
C ALA A 132 -9.22 22.00 8.46
N ALA A 133 -8.01 22.54 8.20
CA ALA A 133 -7.63 23.85 8.63
C ALA A 133 -8.42 24.92 7.85
N GLY A 134 -8.84 25.93 8.55
CA GLY A 134 -9.59 27.03 7.97
C GLY A 134 -10.99 27.10 8.38
#